data_ad0907ed9d145d9bfdc359ef97ba5d0b
#
_entry.id   ad0907ed9d145d9bfdc359ef97ba5d0b
#
_cell.length_a   1.000
_cell.length_b   1.000
_cell.length_c   1.000
_cell.angle_alpha   90.00
_cell.angle_beta   90.00
_cell.angle_gamma   90.00
#
_symmetry.space_group_name_H-M   'P 1'
#
loop_
_entity.id
_entity.type
_entity.pdbx_description
1 polymer ?
#
loop_
_entity_poly.entity_id
_entity_poly.type
_entity_poly.pdbx_seq_one_letter_code
_entity_poly.pdbx_strand_id
1 'polypeptide(L)'
;NHHWTKNIIAAQDGSRLYVSVGSNSNVAEKGMDKEVGRAAIWEVNLKDGSHRIYASGMRNPVGMSWEPRTGVLWTAVNERDELGSDLVPDYITSVPEDSFFGWPYSYFGGHVDERVKPQRPDMVAKARVPDYAVGTHTASLGLAFSDGSALSGIFGTGAFIGQHGSWNRRPHSGYKVIFVPFSDGKPSGKPIDVLTGFLSENGDAFGRPVGVAIDTRGALLVADDVGNIIWRMTPEKR
;
A
#
# COMPACT_ATOMS: atom_id res chain seq x y z
N ASN A 1 10.19 15.76 6.91
CA ASN A 1 9.03 15.17 6.24
C ASN A 1 9.50 13.99 5.41
N HIS A 2 9.19 12.76 5.84
CA HIS A 2 9.80 11.58 5.24
C HIS A 2 8.88 10.96 4.18
N HIS A 3 7.66 10.62 4.46
CA HIS A 3 6.74 10.03 3.50
C HIS A 3 5.80 11.09 2.91
N TRP A 4 6.02 11.51 1.67
CA TRP A 4 5.30 12.62 1.04
C TRP A 4 4.03 12.17 0.32
N THR A 5 4.05 10.95 -0.22
CA THR A 5 2.90 10.39 -0.94
C THR A 5 1.73 10.24 0.01
N LYS A 6 0.60 10.75 -0.40
CA LYS A 6 -0.69 10.68 0.28
C LYS A 6 -1.73 10.17 -0.70
N ASN A 7 -2.78 9.56 -0.17
CA ASN A 7 -3.93 9.20 -0.98
C ASN A 7 -5.22 9.65 -0.29
N ILE A 8 -6.25 9.87 -1.07
CA ILE A 8 -7.58 10.25 -0.61
C ILE A 8 -8.59 9.38 -1.35
N ILE A 9 -9.51 8.78 -0.62
CA ILE A 9 -10.64 8.05 -1.19
C ILE A 9 -11.94 8.45 -0.49
N ALA A 10 -13.01 8.61 -1.26
CA ALA A 10 -14.34 8.88 -0.70
C ALA A 10 -14.98 7.58 -0.18
N ALA A 11 -15.80 7.71 0.86
CA ALA A 11 -16.75 6.68 1.23
C ALA A 11 -17.71 6.42 0.06
N GLN A 12 -18.23 5.20 -0.05
CA GLN A 12 -19.14 4.82 -1.15
C GLN A 12 -20.44 5.66 -1.16
N ASP A 13 -20.90 6.12 0.01
CA ASP A 13 -22.06 7.00 0.17
C ASP A 13 -21.75 8.49 0.00
N GLY A 14 -20.49 8.84 -0.25
CA GLY A 14 -20.02 10.22 -0.41
C GLY A 14 -20.02 11.06 0.87
N SER A 15 -20.27 10.48 2.06
CA SER A 15 -20.38 11.24 3.31
C SER A 15 -19.04 11.59 3.96
N ARG A 16 -17.99 10.85 3.62
CA ARG A 16 -16.67 10.93 4.27
C ARG A 16 -15.53 10.82 3.27
N LEU A 17 -14.36 11.30 3.67
CA LEU A 17 -13.08 11.03 3.02
C LEU A 17 -12.19 10.23 3.95
N TYR A 18 -11.41 9.33 3.37
CA TYR A 18 -10.32 8.62 4.04
C TYR A 18 -9.00 9.12 3.47
N VAL A 19 -8.07 9.49 4.35
CA VAL A 19 -6.80 10.12 3.97
C VAL A 19 -5.65 9.33 4.57
N SER A 20 -4.78 8.77 3.74
CA SER A 20 -3.59 8.08 4.21
C SER A 20 -2.47 9.08 4.52
N VAL A 21 -1.78 8.88 5.64
CA VAL A 21 -0.66 9.72 6.09
C VAL A 21 0.47 8.83 6.59
N GLY A 22 1.56 8.74 5.85
CA GLY A 22 2.75 7.99 6.26
C GLY A 22 3.48 8.61 7.45
N SER A 23 4.34 7.84 8.09
CA SER A 23 5.18 8.29 9.21
C SER A 23 6.11 9.45 8.79
N ASN A 24 6.65 10.16 9.78
CA ASN A 24 7.66 11.19 9.55
C ASN A 24 9.08 10.62 9.48
N SER A 25 9.26 9.38 9.92
CA SER A 25 10.57 8.72 10.06
C SER A 25 10.45 7.21 9.79
N ASN A 26 11.59 6.51 9.78
CA ASN A 26 11.62 5.07 9.54
C ASN A 26 11.06 4.27 10.73
N VAL A 27 11.54 4.58 11.93
CA VAL A 27 11.21 3.85 13.18
C VAL A 27 10.98 4.81 14.36
N ALA A 28 10.41 5.97 14.11
CA ALA A 28 10.19 7.05 15.08
C ALA A 28 11.51 7.61 15.68
N GLU A 29 12.63 7.51 14.96
CA GLU A 29 13.96 7.98 15.41
C GLU A 29 14.04 9.51 15.56
N LYS A 30 13.07 10.24 15.03
CA LYS A 30 12.96 11.71 15.20
C LYS A 30 12.09 12.12 16.39
N GLY A 31 11.63 11.15 17.18
CA GLY A 31 10.76 11.35 18.33
C GLY A 31 9.27 11.15 18.03
N MET A 32 8.55 10.56 18.98
CA MET A 32 7.11 10.26 18.88
C MET A 32 6.23 11.51 18.75
N ASP A 33 6.68 12.66 19.24
CA ASP A 33 6.01 13.94 19.08
C ASP A 33 5.89 14.36 17.59
N LYS A 34 6.82 13.93 16.74
CA LYS A 34 6.81 14.17 15.29
C LYS A 34 5.92 13.18 14.52
N GLU A 35 5.45 12.15 15.19
CA GLU A 35 4.59 11.11 14.61
C GLU A 35 3.10 11.28 14.97
N VAL A 36 2.76 12.30 15.72
CA VAL A 36 1.35 12.58 16.09
C VAL A 36 0.51 12.75 14.83
N GLY A 37 -0.55 11.93 14.70
CA GLY A 37 -1.45 11.92 13.55
C GLY A 37 -0.85 11.33 12.25
N ARG A 38 0.27 10.64 12.34
CA ARG A 38 0.96 10.01 11.22
C ARG A 38 0.95 8.47 11.33
N ALA A 39 1.48 7.78 10.31
CA ALA A 39 1.42 6.32 10.20
C ALA A 39 -0.04 5.82 10.36
N ALA A 40 -0.97 6.50 9.69
CA ALA A 40 -2.40 6.38 9.95
C ALA A 40 -3.24 6.62 8.69
N ILE A 41 -4.48 6.17 8.75
CA ILE A 41 -5.56 6.59 7.86
C ILE A 41 -6.53 7.41 8.69
N TRP A 42 -6.82 8.63 8.23
CA TRP A 42 -7.80 9.53 8.82
C TRP A 42 -9.16 9.38 8.14
N GLU A 43 -10.21 9.53 8.92
CA GLU A 43 -11.58 9.70 8.44
C GLU A 43 -11.99 11.16 8.66
N VAL A 44 -12.55 11.78 7.61
CA VAL A 44 -13.03 13.18 7.64
C VAL A 44 -14.50 13.18 7.22
N ASN A 45 -15.36 13.73 8.08
CA ASN A 45 -16.78 13.93 7.81
C ASN A 45 -16.96 15.17 6.93
N LEU A 46 -17.57 15.01 5.74
CA LEU A 46 -17.75 16.12 4.78
C LEU A 46 -18.85 17.11 5.20
N LYS A 47 -19.74 16.75 6.12
CA LYS A 47 -20.82 17.63 6.56
C LYS A 47 -20.34 18.74 7.47
N ASP A 48 -19.40 18.44 8.37
CA ASP A 48 -18.98 19.37 9.44
C ASP A 48 -17.46 19.53 9.57
N GLY A 49 -16.67 18.78 8.77
CA GLY A 49 -15.20 18.80 8.82
C GLY A 49 -14.61 18.08 10.01
N SER A 50 -15.40 17.44 10.87
CA SER A 50 -14.89 16.65 11.97
C SER A 50 -14.03 15.48 11.44
N HIS A 51 -12.98 15.15 12.17
CA HIS A 51 -12.03 14.14 11.73
C HIS A 51 -11.47 13.34 12.90
N ARG A 52 -11.09 12.10 12.63
CA ARG A 52 -10.46 11.19 13.58
C ARG A 52 -9.48 10.27 12.90
N ILE A 53 -8.62 9.63 13.67
CA ILE A 53 -7.83 8.51 13.17
C ILE A 53 -8.77 7.31 13.02
N TYR A 54 -8.88 6.78 11.80
CA TYR A 54 -9.67 5.61 11.46
C TYR A 54 -8.90 4.32 11.76
N ALA A 55 -7.61 4.30 11.40
CA ALA A 55 -6.68 3.18 11.69
C ALA A 55 -5.26 3.71 11.79
N SER A 56 -4.39 3.03 12.54
CA SER A 56 -3.03 3.49 12.83
C SER A 56 -2.00 2.36 12.86
N GLY A 57 -0.72 2.74 13.02
CA GLY A 57 0.38 1.80 13.13
C GLY A 57 0.80 1.18 11.79
N MET A 58 0.43 1.79 10.67
CA MET A 58 0.90 1.47 9.32
C MET A 58 2.01 2.46 8.96
N ARG A 59 3.25 2.00 8.79
CA ARG A 59 4.38 2.92 8.59
C ARG A 59 4.14 3.93 7.46
N ASN A 60 3.78 3.47 6.28
CA ASN A 60 3.46 4.33 5.14
C ASN A 60 2.31 3.74 4.32
N PRO A 61 1.05 3.92 4.76
CA PRO A 61 -0.10 3.55 3.96
C PRO A 61 -0.22 4.54 2.79
N VAL A 62 -0.37 4.03 1.56
CA VAL A 62 -0.45 4.86 0.36
C VAL A 62 -1.71 4.55 -0.43
N GLY A 63 -1.70 3.56 -1.30
CA GLY A 63 -2.83 3.20 -2.14
C GLY A 63 -4.01 2.72 -1.30
N MET A 64 -5.19 3.24 -1.58
CA MET A 64 -6.43 2.81 -0.94
C MET A 64 -7.48 2.49 -1.99
N SER A 65 -8.26 1.44 -1.73
CA SER A 65 -9.37 1.05 -2.59
C SER A 65 -10.41 0.27 -1.79
N TRP A 66 -11.68 0.42 -2.16
CA TRP A 66 -12.77 -0.40 -1.61
C TRP A 66 -12.79 -1.76 -2.31
N GLU A 67 -12.79 -2.85 -1.54
CA GLU A 67 -13.03 -4.18 -2.10
C GLU A 67 -14.50 -4.26 -2.54
N PRO A 68 -14.77 -4.51 -3.83
CA PRO A 68 -16.09 -4.24 -4.41
C PRO A 68 -17.21 -5.16 -3.92
N ARG A 69 -16.88 -6.37 -3.44
CA ARG A 69 -17.87 -7.36 -2.96
C ARG A 69 -18.25 -7.15 -1.50
N THR A 70 -17.29 -6.76 -0.68
CA THR A 70 -17.46 -6.65 0.79
C THR A 70 -17.62 -5.21 1.26
N GLY A 71 -17.22 -4.23 0.42
CA GLY A 71 -17.17 -2.82 0.80
C GLY A 71 -16.10 -2.51 1.85
N VAL A 72 -15.16 -3.41 2.10
CA VAL A 72 -14.07 -3.20 3.05
C VAL A 72 -12.98 -2.33 2.43
N LEU A 73 -12.48 -1.36 3.18
CA LEU A 73 -11.33 -0.56 2.78
C LEU A 73 -10.05 -1.40 2.81
N TRP A 74 -9.27 -1.35 1.74
CA TRP A 74 -7.94 -1.94 1.64
C TRP A 74 -6.89 -0.87 1.41
N THR A 75 -5.66 -1.13 1.88
CA THR A 75 -4.51 -0.25 1.65
C THR A 75 -3.26 -1.04 1.30
N ALA A 76 -2.38 -0.43 0.50
CA ALA A 76 -1.00 -0.86 0.30
C ALA A 76 -0.09 -0.10 1.26
N VAL A 77 0.81 -0.81 1.94
CA VAL A 77 1.71 -0.25 2.93
C VAL A 77 3.15 -0.56 2.57
N ASN A 78 3.95 0.50 2.51
CA ASN A 78 5.39 0.43 2.37
C ASN A 78 6.00 0.39 3.78
N GLU A 79 6.61 -0.76 4.11
CA GLU A 79 7.10 -1.06 5.44
C GLU A 79 8.48 -0.48 5.75
N ARG A 80 8.93 -0.71 6.99
CA ARG A 80 10.17 -0.12 7.52
C ARG A 80 11.42 -0.72 6.86
N ASP A 81 12.45 0.12 6.78
CA ASP A 81 13.75 -0.20 6.21
C ASP A 81 14.76 -0.61 7.30
N GLU A 82 15.95 -1.04 6.86
CA GLU A 82 17.14 -1.27 7.71
C GLU A 82 17.06 -2.50 8.62
N LEU A 83 16.35 -3.55 8.16
CA LEU A 83 16.44 -4.91 8.70
C LEU A 83 17.03 -5.91 7.68
N GLY A 84 17.86 -5.41 6.75
CA GLY A 84 18.48 -6.20 5.70
C GLY A 84 17.62 -6.28 4.44
N SER A 85 18.05 -7.10 3.47
CA SER A 85 17.38 -7.22 2.18
C SER A 85 16.06 -8.00 2.23
N ASP A 86 15.87 -8.87 3.20
CA ASP A 86 14.76 -9.82 3.23
C ASP A 86 13.68 -9.51 4.29
N LEU A 87 13.84 -8.39 5.02
CA LEU A 87 12.89 -7.84 5.98
C LEU A 87 12.78 -6.32 5.83
N VAL A 88 11.60 -5.74 5.96
CA VAL A 88 10.27 -6.28 6.24
C VAL A 88 9.50 -6.33 4.90
N PRO A 89 8.62 -7.30 4.68
CA PRO A 89 7.81 -7.28 3.47
C PRO A 89 6.81 -6.12 3.50
N ASP A 90 6.67 -5.43 2.38
CA ASP A 90 5.52 -4.60 2.12
C ASP A 90 4.25 -5.47 2.06
N TYR A 91 3.10 -4.88 2.29
CA TYR A 91 1.86 -5.65 2.34
C TYR A 91 0.66 -4.90 1.78
N ILE A 92 -0.39 -5.64 1.48
CA ILE A 92 -1.75 -5.12 1.37
C ILE A 92 -2.60 -5.70 2.50
N THR A 93 -3.52 -4.90 3.00
CA THR A 93 -4.37 -5.33 4.12
C THR A 93 -5.73 -4.67 4.10
N SER A 94 -6.73 -5.38 4.60
CA SER A 94 -8.00 -4.81 5.00
C SER A 94 -7.81 -3.88 6.20
N VAL A 95 -8.57 -2.79 6.24
CA VAL A 95 -8.45 -1.75 7.26
C VAL A 95 -9.76 -1.66 8.06
N PRO A 96 -9.95 -2.47 9.10
CA PRO A 96 -11.07 -2.28 10.02
C PRO A 96 -10.91 -0.98 10.82
N GLU A 97 -12.05 -0.39 11.17
CA GLU A 97 -12.11 0.76 12.07
C GLU A 97 -11.38 0.48 13.39
N ASP A 98 -10.70 1.49 13.95
CA ASP A 98 -9.94 1.45 15.20
C ASP A 98 -8.81 0.39 15.25
N SER A 99 -8.40 -0.13 14.07
CA SER A 99 -7.32 -1.11 14.00
C SER A 99 -5.93 -0.48 14.16
N PHE A 100 -5.00 -1.27 14.74
CA PHE A 100 -3.60 -0.90 14.91
C PHE A 100 -2.70 -1.99 14.30
N PHE A 101 -1.69 -1.59 13.49
CA PHE A 101 -0.85 -2.51 12.71
C PHE A 101 0.60 -2.61 13.21
N GLY A 102 0.91 -2.02 14.38
CA GLY A 102 2.15 -2.26 15.10
C GLY A 102 3.17 -1.13 15.07
N TRP A 103 3.36 -0.45 13.94
CA TRP A 103 4.37 0.61 13.83
C TRP A 103 4.15 1.73 14.88
N PRO A 104 5.20 2.26 15.56
CA PRO A 104 6.61 1.91 15.38
C PRO A 104 7.09 0.74 16.24
N TYR A 105 6.29 0.21 17.16
CA TYR A 105 6.70 -0.75 18.21
C TYR A 105 6.92 -2.16 17.70
N SER A 106 6.25 -2.51 16.62
CA SER A 106 6.38 -3.81 15.95
C SER A 106 6.13 -3.66 14.45
N TYR A 107 6.56 -4.64 13.68
CA TYR A 107 6.32 -4.75 12.25
C TYR A 107 5.64 -6.08 11.92
N PHE A 108 4.91 -6.11 10.82
CA PHE A 108 4.15 -7.26 10.32
C PHE A 108 3.42 -8.04 11.44
N GLY A 109 2.64 -7.30 12.23
CA GLY A 109 1.98 -7.82 13.43
C GLY A 109 2.86 -7.71 14.68
N GLY A 110 3.04 -8.80 15.40
CA GLY A 110 3.68 -8.83 16.71
C GLY A 110 5.21 -8.93 16.71
N HIS A 111 5.90 -8.76 15.58
CA HIS A 111 7.37 -8.80 15.55
C HIS A 111 7.94 -7.50 16.13
N VAL A 112 8.46 -7.57 17.35
CA VAL A 112 8.96 -6.39 18.09
C VAL A 112 10.09 -5.69 17.33
N ASP A 113 10.00 -4.38 17.19
CA ASP A 113 11.12 -3.57 16.70
C ASP A 113 12.02 -3.17 17.86
N GLU A 114 13.19 -3.82 17.97
CA GLU A 114 14.14 -3.65 19.06
C GLU A 114 14.78 -2.25 19.13
N ARG A 115 14.71 -1.48 18.03
CA ARG A 115 15.26 -0.11 17.97
C ARG A 115 14.35 0.93 18.64
N VAL A 116 13.07 0.64 18.76
CA VAL A 116 12.10 1.61 19.31
C VAL A 116 12.11 1.57 20.84
N LYS A 117 12.36 2.71 21.47
CA LYS A 117 12.40 2.84 22.92
C LYS A 117 11.58 4.06 23.38
N PRO A 118 10.86 3.95 24.50
CA PRO A 118 10.63 2.75 25.29
C PRO A 118 9.78 1.71 24.54
N GLN A 119 9.97 0.44 24.85
CA GLN A 119 9.13 -0.64 24.33
C GLN A 119 7.71 -0.52 24.86
N ARG A 120 6.74 -0.93 24.05
CA ARG A 120 5.30 -0.88 24.38
C ARG A 120 4.65 -2.24 24.11
N PRO A 121 4.88 -3.25 24.98
CA PRO A 121 4.33 -4.59 24.80
C PRO A 121 2.79 -4.59 24.78
N ASP A 122 2.17 -3.65 25.45
CA ASP A 122 0.72 -3.42 25.41
C ASP A 122 0.21 -3.01 24.00
N MET A 123 1.01 -2.27 23.25
CA MET A 123 0.70 -1.90 21.86
C MET A 123 1.03 -3.05 20.90
N VAL A 124 2.15 -3.73 21.10
CA VAL A 124 2.53 -4.91 20.32
C VAL A 124 1.45 -5.99 20.38
N ALA A 125 0.87 -6.22 21.57
CA ALA A 125 -0.22 -7.19 21.75
C ALA A 125 -1.52 -6.83 20.99
N LYS A 126 -1.70 -5.57 20.60
CA LYS A 126 -2.85 -5.10 19.80
C LYS A 126 -2.59 -5.12 18.29
N ALA A 127 -1.32 -5.33 17.89
CA ALA A 127 -0.94 -5.23 16.50
C ALA A 127 -1.59 -6.34 15.65
N ARG A 128 -2.33 -5.92 14.62
CA ARG A 128 -2.91 -6.84 13.63
C ARG A 128 -1.82 -7.35 12.69
N VAL A 129 -1.90 -8.61 12.35
CA VAL A 129 -1.10 -9.18 11.25
C VAL A 129 -1.73 -8.71 9.93
N PRO A 130 -0.95 -8.14 8.99
CA PRO A 130 -1.44 -7.82 7.66
C PRO A 130 -1.95 -9.03 6.89
N ASP A 131 -2.92 -8.82 6.01
CA ASP A 131 -3.58 -9.93 5.30
C ASP A 131 -2.66 -10.60 4.24
N TYR A 132 -1.78 -9.82 3.56
CA TYR A 132 -0.99 -10.37 2.48
C TYR A 132 0.33 -9.62 2.24
N ALA A 133 1.46 -10.34 2.29
CA ALA A 133 2.78 -9.81 1.95
C ALA A 133 2.97 -9.76 0.42
N VAL A 134 3.46 -8.63 -0.10
CA VAL A 134 3.68 -8.42 -1.54
C VAL A 134 5.15 -8.36 -1.95
N GLY A 135 6.04 -8.74 -1.06
CA GLY A 135 7.49 -8.78 -1.25
C GLY A 135 8.23 -7.74 -0.44
N THR A 136 9.51 -7.99 -0.20
CA THR A 136 10.36 -7.15 0.65
C THR A 136 10.88 -5.95 -0.13
N HIS A 137 10.75 -4.76 0.45
CA HIS A 137 11.24 -3.49 -0.10
C HIS A 137 10.75 -3.20 -1.53
N THR A 138 9.56 -3.66 -1.88
CA THR A 138 8.99 -3.44 -3.22
C THR A 138 8.52 -2.01 -3.44
N ALA A 139 8.41 -1.21 -2.36
CA ALA A 139 7.79 0.10 -2.34
C ALA A 139 6.40 0.08 -2.99
N SER A 140 5.54 -0.78 -2.46
CA SER A 140 4.15 -0.92 -2.92
C SER A 140 3.35 0.32 -2.58
N LEU A 141 2.89 1.05 -3.62
CA LEU A 141 2.25 2.36 -3.49
C LEU A 141 0.80 2.36 -3.95
N GLY A 142 0.54 2.17 -5.24
CA GLY A 142 -0.81 2.19 -5.80
C GLY A 142 -1.59 0.91 -5.53
N LEU A 143 -2.91 1.02 -5.35
CA LEU A 143 -3.83 -0.12 -5.22
C LEU A 143 -5.14 0.18 -5.95
N ALA A 144 -5.59 -0.74 -6.81
CA ALA A 144 -6.90 -0.68 -7.45
C ALA A 144 -7.47 -2.09 -7.65
N PHE A 145 -8.72 -2.31 -7.26
CA PHE A 145 -9.40 -3.58 -7.56
C PHE A 145 -9.75 -3.68 -9.04
N SER A 146 -9.82 -4.92 -9.53
CA SER A 146 -10.07 -5.24 -10.96
C SER A 146 -11.53 -5.07 -11.38
N ASP A 147 -12.42 -4.70 -10.48
CA ASP A 147 -13.82 -4.47 -10.80
C ASP A 147 -13.97 -3.38 -11.87
N GLY A 148 -14.81 -3.65 -12.86
CA GLY A 148 -14.94 -2.77 -14.02
C GLY A 148 -13.75 -2.78 -15.00
N SER A 149 -12.69 -3.55 -14.74
CA SER A 149 -11.55 -3.66 -15.64
C SER A 149 -11.83 -4.59 -16.82
N ALA A 150 -11.46 -4.15 -18.02
CA ALA A 150 -11.42 -5.01 -19.22
C ALA A 150 -10.40 -6.15 -19.11
N LEU A 151 -9.47 -6.06 -18.15
CA LEU A 151 -8.46 -7.08 -17.85
C LEU A 151 -8.99 -8.20 -16.94
N SER A 152 -10.19 -8.06 -16.36
CA SER A 152 -10.78 -9.07 -15.47
C SER A 152 -10.96 -10.44 -16.14
N GLY A 153 -11.16 -10.47 -17.47
CA GLY A 153 -11.19 -11.71 -18.25
C GLY A 153 -9.86 -12.46 -18.31
N ILE A 154 -8.73 -11.79 -18.02
CA ILE A 154 -7.38 -12.35 -18.03
C ILE A 154 -6.93 -12.70 -16.61
N PHE A 155 -7.10 -11.76 -15.67
CA PHE A 155 -6.58 -11.88 -14.31
C PHE A 155 -7.64 -12.34 -13.29
N GLY A 156 -8.92 -12.21 -13.59
CA GLY A 156 -10.00 -12.50 -12.64
C GLY A 156 -10.27 -11.37 -11.65
N THR A 157 -10.82 -11.74 -10.50
CA THR A 157 -11.09 -10.82 -9.38
C THR A 157 -9.85 -10.66 -8.51
N GLY A 158 -9.47 -9.42 -8.19
CA GLY A 158 -8.31 -9.14 -7.37
C GLY A 158 -7.88 -7.69 -7.42
N ALA A 159 -6.65 -7.42 -7.00
CA ALA A 159 -6.12 -6.07 -6.91
C ALA A 159 -4.83 -5.91 -7.73
N PHE A 160 -4.73 -4.82 -8.49
CA PHE A 160 -3.50 -4.35 -9.11
C PHE A 160 -2.73 -3.48 -8.11
N ILE A 161 -1.42 -3.71 -7.99
CA ILE A 161 -0.53 -2.99 -7.08
C ILE A 161 0.66 -2.45 -7.87
N GLY A 162 0.85 -1.13 -7.81
CA GLY A 162 2.05 -0.48 -8.35
C GLY A 162 3.20 -0.59 -7.36
N GLN A 163 4.31 -1.17 -7.80
CA GLN A 163 5.53 -1.35 -7.00
C GLN A 163 6.63 -0.46 -7.55
N HIS A 164 6.94 0.61 -6.81
CA HIS A 164 7.92 1.63 -7.19
C HIS A 164 9.36 1.10 -7.23
N GLY A 165 9.64 0.06 -6.45
CA GLY A 165 10.92 -0.63 -6.44
C GLY A 165 11.88 -0.18 -5.35
N SER A 166 12.75 -1.11 -4.96
CA SER A 166 13.68 -0.97 -3.84
C SER A 166 14.85 -0.03 -4.16
N TRP A 167 15.30 0.71 -3.15
CA TRP A 167 16.58 1.42 -3.17
C TRP A 167 17.67 0.68 -2.36
N ASN A 168 17.27 -0.07 -1.35
CA ASN A 168 18.12 -0.65 -0.30
C ASN A 168 18.20 -2.20 -0.32
N ARG A 169 17.62 -2.85 -1.33
CA ARG A 169 17.65 -4.31 -1.49
C ARG A 169 18.54 -4.74 -2.66
N ARG A 170 19.26 -5.84 -2.51
CA ARG A 170 20.02 -6.51 -3.58
C ARG A 170 19.73 -8.00 -3.60
N PRO A 171 19.36 -8.59 -4.76
CA PRO A 171 18.97 -7.90 -6.00
C PRO A 171 17.75 -6.99 -5.81
N HIS A 172 17.56 -6.02 -6.67
CA HIS A 172 16.41 -5.12 -6.62
C HIS A 172 15.07 -5.88 -6.66
N SER A 173 14.05 -5.33 -6.01
CA SER A 173 12.67 -5.86 -5.99
C SER A 173 11.67 -4.77 -6.37
N GLY A 174 10.47 -5.16 -6.80
CA GLY A 174 9.47 -4.22 -7.31
C GLY A 174 9.76 -3.82 -8.75
N TYR A 175 9.64 -2.52 -9.10
CA TYR A 175 9.77 -1.97 -10.46
C TYR A 175 8.80 -2.64 -11.44
N LYS A 176 7.55 -2.82 -11.01
CA LYS A 176 6.53 -3.51 -11.79
C LYS A 176 5.12 -3.24 -11.25
N VAL A 177 4.14 -3.65 -11.99
CA VAL A 177 2.78 -3.80 -11.49
C VAL A 177 2.50 -5.28 -11.32
N ILE A 178 1.98 -5.65 -10.17
CA ILE A 178 1.53 -7.01 -9.87
C ILE A 178 0.02 -7.05 -9.73
N PHE A 179 -0.57 -8.22 -9.92
CA PHE A 179 -1.95 -8.54 -9.59
C PHE A 179 -1.98 -9.59 -8.49
N VAL A 180 -2.71 -9.32 -7.42
CA VAL A 180 -2.99 -10.29 -6.36
C VAL A 180 -4.42 -10.80 -6.55
N PRO A 181 -4.60 -12.11 -6.84
CA PRO A 181 -5.95 -12.69 -6.94
C PRO A 181 -6.70 -12.64 -5.61
N PHE A 182 -8.02 -12.48 -5.69
CA PHE A 182 -8.90 -12.49 -4.52
C PHE A 182 -10.01 -13.55 -4.71
N SER A 183 -10.36 -14.20 -3.60
CA SER A 183 -11.55 -15.04 -3.47
C SER A 183 -12.25 -14.68 -2.18
N ASP A 184 -13.58 -14.51 -2.27
CA ASP A 184 -14.42 -14.15 -1.11
C ASP A 184 -13.94 -12.93 -0.31
N GLY A 185 -13.47 -11.90 -1.05
CA GLY A 185 -13.01 -10.63 -0.49
C GLY A 185 -11.62 -10.72 0.19
N LYS A 186 -10.86 -11.80 -0.03
CA LYS A 186 -9.53 -12.01 0.55
C LYS A 186 -8.51 -12.42 -0.51
N PRO A 187 -7.23 -12.06 -0.33
CA PRO A 187 -6.15 -12.52 -1.19
C PRO A 187 -6.10 -14.05 -1.29
N SER A 188 -5.91 -14.56 -2.50
CA SER A 188 -5.85 -15.99 -2.80
C SER A 188 -4.77 -16.29 -3.83
N GLY A 189 -3.85 -17.18 -3.51
CA GLY A 189 -2.77 -17.56 -4.44
C GLY A 189 -1.58 -16.61 -4.45
N LYS A 190 -0.70 -16.78 -5.45
CA LYS A 190 0.54 -16.00 -5.61
C LYS A 190 0.28 -14.76 -6.47
N PRO A 191 1.05 -13.67 -6.27
CA PRO A 191 0.96 -12.51 -7.14
C PRO A 191 1.41 -12.86 -8.56
N ILE A 192 0.81 -12.19 -9.55
CA ILE A 192 1.06 -12.35 -10.98
C ILE A 192 1.67 -11.04 -11.49
N ASP A 193 2.76 -11.12 -12.25
CA ASP A 193 3.33 -9.95 -12.90
C ASP A 193 2.42 -9.47 -14.04
N VAL A 194 2.11 -8.15 -14.05
CA VAL A 194 1.19 -7.52 -15.00
C VAL A 194 1.94 -6.62 -15.99
N LEU A 195 2.77 -5.74 -15.48
CA LEU A 195 3.58 -4.81 -16.27
C LEU A 195 4.99 -4.79 -15.69
N THR A 196 5.99 -5.13 -16.51
CA THR A 196 7.40 -5.28 -16.15
C THR A 196 8.29 -4.52 -17.13
N GLY A 197 9.61 -4.60 -16.96
CA GLY A 197 10.58 -3.96 -17.87
C GLY A 197 11.00 -2.56 -17.44
N PHE A 198 10.71 -2.16 -16.21
CA PHE A 198 11.09 -0.85 -15.67
C PHE A 198 12.52 -0.79 -15.10
N LEU A 199 13.22 -1.91 -15.07
CA LEU A 199 14.59 -2.01 -14.56
C LEU A 199 15.49 -2.63 -15.61
N SER A 200 16.65 -2.01 -15.87
CA SER A 200 17.69 -2.55 -16.77
C SER A 200 18.42 -3.73 -16.11
N GLU A 201 19.17 -4.50 -16.90
CA GLU A 201 20.04 -5.55 -16.39
C GLU A 201 21.15 -5.00 -15.46
N ASN A 202 21.56 -3.77 -15.65
CA ASN A 202 22.55 -3.10 -14.81
C ASN A 202 21.96 -2.49 -13.51
N GLY A 203 20.62 -2.56 -13.35
CA GLY A 203 19.91 -2.04 -12.18
C GLY A 203 19.51 -0.56 -12.30
N ASP A 204 19.58 0.04 -13.49
CA ASP A 204 19.09 1.39 -13.74
C ASP A 204 17.58 1.38 -13.96
N ALA A 205 16.86 2.29 -13.34
CA ALA A 205 15.41 2.40 -13.48
C ALA A 205 15.04 3.18 -14.75
N PHE A 206 14.34 2.55 -15.68
CA PHE A 206 13.69 3.20 -16.82
C PHE A 206 12.37 3.86 -16.44
N GLY A 207 11.72 3.34 -15.39
CA GLY A 207 10.47 3.82 -14.84
C GLY A 207 10.23 3.23 -13.46
N ARG A 208 9.26 3.80 -12.75
CA ARG A 208 8.84 3.37 -11.41
C ARG A 208 7.32 3.51 -11.25
N PRO A 209 6.56 2.40 -11.29
CA PRO A 209 5.11 2.45 -11.11
C PRO A 209 4.71 3.01 -9.74
N VAL A 210 3.77 3.94 -9.73
CA VAL A 210 3.25 4.59 -8.52
C VAL A 210 1.76 4.31 -8.37
N GLY A 211 0.91 5.22 -8.85
CA GLY A 211 -0.53 5.09 -8.79
C GLY A 211 -1.05 4.14 -9.86
N VAL A 212 -2.08 3.39 -9.51
CA VAL A 212 -2.84 2.54 -10.45
C VAL A 212 -4.32 2.87 -10.35
N ALA A 213 -5.03 2.88 -11.47
CA ALA A 213 -6.45 3.14 -11.52
C ALA A 213 -7.10 2.42 -12.71
N ILE A 214 -8.40 2.14 -12.62
CA ILE A 214 -9.17 1.66 -13.77
C ILE A 214 -9.92 2.85 -14.39
N ASP A 215 -9.71 3.09 -15.69
CA ASP A 215 -10.41 4.15 -16.39
C ASP A 215 -11.86 3.75 -16.72
N THR A 216 -12.66 4.71 -17.18
CA THR A 216 -14.09 4.51 -17.53
C THR A 216 -14.31 3.54 -18.69
N ARG A 217 -13.26 3.14 -19.41
CA ARG A 217 -13.28 2.14 -20.48
C ARG A 217 -12.72 0.80 -20.05
N GLY A 218 -12.41 0.64 -18.76
CA GLY A 218 -11.87 -0.57 -18.16
C GLY A 218 -10.36 -0.79 -18.36
N ALA A 219 -9.61 0.17 -18.89
CA ALA A 219 -8.16 0.06 -19.00
C ALA A 219 -7.48 0.30 -17.65
N LEU A 220 -6.40 -0.42 -17.38
CA LEU A 220 -5.53 -0.12 -16.28
C LEU A 220 -4.61 1.04 -16.65
N LEU A 221 -4.68 2.11 -15.87
CA LEU A 221 -3.77 3.25 -15.93
C LEU A 221 -2.69 3.05 -14.86
N VAL A 222 -1.44 3.32 -15.23
CA VAL A 222 -0.28 3.22 -14.32
C VAL A 222 0.53 4.51 -14.44
N ALA A 223 0.61 5.26 -13.36
CA ALA A 223 1.50 6.42 -13.29
C ALA A 223 2.94 5.94 -13.06
N ASP A 224 3.88 6.55 -13.78
CA ASP A 224 5.31 6.30 -13.72
C ASP A 224 6.01 7.65 -13.50
N ASP A 225 6.53 7.89 -12.28
CA ASP A 225 7.08 9.18 -11.89
C ASP A 225 8.51 9.40 -12.36
N VAL A 226 9.26 8.35 -12.66
CA VAL A 226 10.61 8.43 -13.25
C VAL A 226 10.56 8.55 -14.77
N GLY A 227 9.70 7.73 -15.40
CA GLY A 227 9.48 7.81 -16.85
C GLY A 227 8.67 9.03 -17.30
N ASN A 228 8.02 9.75 -16.37
CA ASN A 228 7.10 10.86 -16.65
C ASN A 228 6.00 10.47 -17.65
N ILE A 229 5.46 9.26 -17.51
CA ILE A 229 4.50 8.64 -18.41
C ILE A 229 3.30 8.14 -17.59
N ILE A 230 2.13 8.15 -18.22
CA ILE A 230 0.97 7.37 -17.78
C ILE A 230 0.79 6.23 -18.78
N TRP A 231 1.08 5.02 -18.36
CA TRP A 231 0.85 3.82 -19.15
C TRP A 231 -0.64 3.48 -19.14
N ARG A 232 -1.17 3.07 -20.30
CA ARG A 232 -2.55 2.61 -20.45
C ARG A 232 -2.57 1.21 -21.01
N MET A 233 -3.00 0.24 -20.21
CA MET A 233 -3.02 -1.18 -20.53
C MET A 233 -4.45 -1.66 -20.81
N THR A 234 -4.63 -2.34 -21.94
CA THR A 234 -5.89 -2.96 -22.37
C THR A 234 -5.64 -4.37 -22.85
N PRO A 235 -6.66 -5.26 -22.86
CA PRO A 235 -6.56 -6.52 -23.57
C PRO A 235 -6.25 -6.28 -25.04
N GLU A 236 -5.46 -7.18 -25.64
CA GLU A 236 -5.30 -7.21 -27.08
C GLU A 236 -6.65 -7.50 -27.75
N LYS A 237 -6.99 -6.72 -28.78
CA LYS A 237 -8.19 -7.00 -29.59
C LYS A 237 -7.89 -8.26 -30.40
N ARG A 238 -8.62 -9.32 -30.13
CA ARG A 238 -8.65 -10.52 -30.97
C ARG A 238 -9.46 -10.25 -32.24
#